data_d63c1f0e2e6836e5a22bd7da51351d61
#
_entry.id   d63c1f0e2e6836e5a22bd7da51351d61
#
_cell.length_a   1.000
_cell.length_b   1.000
_cell.length_c   1.000
_cell.angle_alpha   90.00
_cell.angle_beta   90.00
_cell.angle_gamma   90.00
#
_symmetry.space_group_name_H-M   'P 1'
#
loop_
_entity.id
_entity.type
_entity.pdbx_description
1 polymer ?
#
loop_
_entity_poly.entity_id
_entity_poly.type
_entity_poly.pdbx_seq_one_letter_code
_entity_poly.pdbx_strand_id
1 'polypeptide(L)'
;MPAIHDFACTTKTSRGWPAHAGHDGDEGTEAHADLLKENTMSDTAAIPNRAKKGVGLSGVTAGNTALCTVGRTGNDLHYRGYDILDVAEQCEFEEIAYLLVHGALPTTAELTGYKAKLRALRGLPAAVKRTLEALPAASHPMDVMRTAVSAIGCVLPEKDDQNQPGARDIADRLMACLGSALLYWFHYAHNGKRIDVETDDDSIGGHFLHLLHGKPPSDAFVRAMHTSLILYAEHEFNASTFTCRVVAGTAADMYSAITAGIGALRGPKHGGANEVSFEIQSRYATPDEAEADIRRRIANREVVIGFGHAVYTIADPRNKVIK
;
A
#
# COMPACT_ATOMS: atom_id res chain seq x y z
N MET A 1 -6.29 41.44 -18.48
CA MET A 1 -7.59 40.78 -18.45
C MET A 1 -7.92 40.28 -19.83
N PRO A 2 -8.07 39.00 -20.03
CA PRO A 2 -9.13 38.49 -20.89
C PRO A 2 -9.94 37.38 -20.19
N ALA A 3 -11.16 37.22 -20.69
CA ALA A 3 -12.33 36.63 -20.12
C ALA A 3 -12.27 35.13 -19.81
N ILE A 4 -12.90 34.81 -18.69
CA ILE A 4 -13.31 33.46 -18.29
C ILE A 4 -14.49 33.05 -19.17
N HIS A 5 -14.33 31.95 -19.91
CA HIS A 5 -15.45 31.33 -20.63
C HIS A 5 -16.19 30.36 -19.70
N ASP A 6 -17.49 30.61 -19.57
CA ASP A 6 -18.49 29.77 -18.92
C ASP A 6 -18.46 28.33 -19.44
N PHE A 7 -18.27 27.36 -18.54
CA PHE A 7 -18.66 25.98 -18.76
C PHE A 7 -20.01 25.73 -18.10
N ALA A 8 -21.05 25.78 -18.93
CA ALA A 8 -22.39 25.35 -18.56
C ALA A 8 -22.39 23.82 -18.33
N CYS A 9 -22.72 23.45 -17.10
CA CYS A 9 -22.96 22.06 -16.69
C CYS A 9 -24.31 21.62 -17.26
N THR A 10 -24.31 20.83 -18.33
CA THR A 10 -25.49 20.08 -18.75
C THR A 10 -25.48 18.71 -18.11
N THR A 11 -26.38 18.51 -17.17
CA THR A 11 -26.72 17.20 -16.61
C THR A 11 -27.06 16.21 -17.71
N LYS A 12 -26.30 15.13 -17.84
CA LYS A 12 -26.69 13.90 -18.53
C LYS A 12 -26.56 12.72 -17.59
N THR A 13 -27.75 12.12 -17.43
CA THR A 13 -28.10 10.86 -16.79
C THR A 13 -27.06 9.75 -16.86
N SER A 14 -26.94 9.07 -15.70
CA SER A 14 -26.36 7.77 -15.45
C SER A 14 -26.35 6.82 -16.66
N ARG A 15 -25.16 6.37 -17.07
CA ARG A 15 -25.01 5.10 -17.77
C ARG A 15 -24.19 4.18 -16.89
N GLY A 16 -24.87 3.18 -16.35
CA GLY A 16 -24.24 2.06 -15.69
C GLY A 16 -23.30 1.33 -16.67
N TRP A 17 -22.19 0.87 -16.17
CA TRP A 17 -21.30 -0.03 -16.89
C TRP A 17 -21.99 -1.38 -17.00
N PRO A 18 -22.04 -2.01 -18.20
CA PRO A 18 -22.64 -3.31 -18.34
C PRO A 18 -21.79 -4.38 -17.63
N ALA A 19 -22.46 -5.18 -16.82
CA ALA A 19 -21.95 -6.43 -16.35
C ALA A 19 -21.70 -7.33 -17.58
N HIS A 20 -20.46 -7.77 -17.81
CA HIS A 20 -20.19 -8.79 -18.80
C HIS A 20 -20.77 -10.13 -18.32
N ALA A 21 -21.92 -10.47 -18.87
CA ALA A 21 -22.43 -11.82 -18.90
C ALA A 21 -21.43 -12.71 -19.66
N GLY A 22 -21.24 -13.94 -19.15
CA GLY A 22 -20.42 -14.95 -19.79
C GLY A 22 -20.95 -15.33 -21.15
N HIS A 23 -20.03 -15.67 -22.04
CA HIS A 23 -20.35 -16.45 -23.23
C HIS A 23 -19.69 -17.80 -23.10
N ASP A 24 -20.56 -18.80 -23.12
CA ASP A 24 -20.27 -20.21 -23.30
C ASP A 24 -19.52 -20.43 -24.60
N GLY A 25 -18.54 -21.28 -24.54
CA GLY A 25 -17.83 -21.88 -25.67
C GLY A 25 -17.23 -23.17 -25.20
N ASP A 26 -18.02 -24.19 -25.30
CA ASP A 26 -17.72 -25.60 -25.12
C ASP A 26 -16.57 -26.00 -26.06
N GLU A 27 -15.57 -26.72 -25.53
CA GLU A 27 -14.80 -27.82 -26.10
C GLU A 27 -13.50 -28.02 -25.28
N GLY A 28 -13.40 -29.16 -24.60
CA GLY A 28 -12.16 -29.59 -23.94
C GLY A 28 -12.30 -30.34 -22.62
N THR A 29 -13.35 -31.08 -22.41
CA THR A 29 -13.46 -32.07 -21.34
C THR A 29 -12.85 -33.37 -21.79
N GLU A 30 -11.52 -33.61 -21.53
CA GLU A 30 -10.99 -34.99 -21.42
C GLU A 30 -9.51 -35.09 -20.92
N ALA A 31 -8.86 -34.02 -20.46
CA ALA A 31 -7.46 -34.07 -20.09
C ALA A 31 -7.16 -33.72 -18.60
N HIS A 32 -8.11 -33.79 -17.70
CA HIS A 32 -7.89 -33.34 -16.31
C HIS A 32 -8.28 -34.37 -15.23
N ALA A 33 -8.72 -35.59 -15.61
CA ALA A 33 -9.04 -36.62 -14.63
C ALA A 33 -7.84 -37.47 -14.16
N ASP A 34 -6.68 -37.38 -14.83
CA ASP A 34 -5.51 -38.24 -14.54
C ASP A 34 -4.43 -37.57 -13.65
N LEU A 35 -4.62 -36.35 -13.19
CA LEU A 35 -3.61 -35.62 -12.39
C LEU A 35 -3.77 -35.77 -10.87
N LEU A 36 -4.67 -36.59 -10.39
CA LEU A 36 -4.91 -36.82 -8.96
C LEU A 36 -4.55 -38.24 -8.45
N LYS A 37 -3.90 -39.04 -9.26
CA LYS A 37 -3.34 -40.33 -8.80
C LYS A 37 -1.83 -40.28 -8.97
N GLU A 38 -1.14 -40.54 -7.87
CA GLU A 38 0.32 -40.64 -7.73
C GLU A 38 1.10 -39.36 -7.54
N ASN A 39 1.22 -38.92 -6.30
CA ASN A 39 2.30 -38.06 -5.87
C ASN A 39 3.18 -38.80 -4.86
N THR A 40 4.00 -39.72 -5.38
CA THR A 40 5.23 -40.15 -4.73
C THR A 40 6.35 -39.24 -5.19
N MET A 41 7.09 -38.68 -4.21
CA MET A 41 8.24 -37.78 -4.40
C MET A 41 9.22 -38.32 -5.43
N SER A 42 9.42 -37.63 -6.54
CA SER A 42 10.71 -37.35 -7.20
C SER A 42 10.51 -36.60 -8.51
N ASP A 43 11.48 -35.73 -8.81
CA ASP A 43 11.72 -34.96 -10.04
C ASP A 43 11.03 -33.57 -10.16
N THR A 44 11.86 -32.59 -9.86
CA THR A 44 11.70 -31.18 -10.23
C THR A 44 11.76 -30.98 -11.75
N ALA A 45 10.69 -31.33 -12.46
CA ALA A 45 10.52 -30.84 -13.84
C ALA A 45 9.96 -29.45 -13.81
N ALA A 46 10.69 -28.48 -14.39
CA ALA A 46 10.27 -27.11 -14.54
C ALA A 46 8.90 -27.05 -15.23
N ILE A 47 7.90 -26.49 -14.55
CA ILE A 47 6.57 -26.24 -15.12
C ILE A 47 6.76 -25.25 -16.28
N PRO A 48 6.35 -25.58 -17.53
CA PRO A 48 6.51 -24.68 -18.65
C PRO A 48 5.75 -23.38 -18.38
N ASN A 49 6.45 -22.27 -18.48
CA ASN A 49 5.93 -20.92 -18.29
C ASN A 49 4.83 -20.65 -19.34
N ARG A 50 3.58 -20.90 -18.98
CA ARG A 50 2.43 -20.66 -19.84
C ARG A 50 2.33 -19.15 -20.01
N ALA A 51 2.59 -18.63 -21.20
CA ALA A 51 2.49 -17.21 -21.52
C ALA A 51 1.15 -16.66 -21.00
N LYS A 52 1.22 -15.78 -19.99
CA LYS A 52 0.04 -15.12 -19.43
C LYS A 52 -0.59 -14.32 -20.56
N LYS A 53 -1.87 -14.54 -20.86
CA LYS A 53 -2.61 -13.67 -21.79
C LYS A 53 -2.50 -12.25 -21.28
N GLY A 54 -1.93 -11.35 -22.09
CA GLY A 54 -1.75 -9.95 -21.73
C GLY A 54 -3.09 -9.31 -21.45
N VAL A 55 -3.28 -8.83 -20.22
CA VAL A 55 -4.46 -8.05 -19.83
C VAL A 55 -3.98 -6.63 -19.61
N GLY A 56 -4.45 -5.70 -20.44
CA GLY A 56 -4.04 -4.30 -20.36
C GLY A 56 -2.54 -4.10 -20.60
N LEU A 57 -1.84 -3.49 -19.65
CA LEU A 57 -0.40 -3.19 -19.73
C LEU A 57 0.50 -4.35 -19.24
N SER A 58 -0.04 -5.53 -19.01
CA SER A 58 0.74 -6.70 -18.58
C SER A 58 1.81 -7.05 -19.64
N GLY A 59 3.08 -7.14 -19.20
CA GLY A 59 4.22 -7.41 -20.08
C GLY A 59 4.85 -6.15 -20.74
N VAL A 60 4.31 -4.97 -20.48
CA VAL A 60 4.93 -3.71 -20.91
C VAL A 60 5.92 -3.28 -19.84
N THR A 61 7.16 -2.96 -20.25
CA THR A 61 8.18 -2.42 -19.34
C THR A 61 7.77 -1.02 -18.89
N ALA A 62 7.53 -0.87 -17.59
CA ALA A 62 7.12 0.42 -17.00
C ALA A 62 8.29 1.40 -16.82
N GLY A 63 9.51 0.89 -16.65
CA GLY A 63 10.72 1.69 -16.47
C GLY A 63 11.81 0.93 -15.73
N ASN A 64 12.88 1.66 -15.37
CA ASN A 64 13.96 1.16 -14.53
C ASN A 64 13.89 1.80 -13.15
N THR A 65 14.21 1.04 -12.12
CA THR A 65 14.31 1.52 -10.74
C THR A 65 15.60 1.04 -10.08
N ALA A 66 16.19 1.88 -9.23
CA ALA A 66 17.30 1.53 -8.36
C ALA A 66 16.86 1.30 -6.92
N LEU A 67 15.54 1.41 -6.64
CA LEU A 67 15.01 1.31 -5.27
C LEU A 67 14.81 -0.13 -4.82
N CYS A 68 14.44 -1.01 -5.76
CA CYS A 68 13.98 -2.33 -5.43
C CYS A 68 14.34 -3.34 -6.53
N THR A 69 14.58 -4.57 -6.12
CA THR A 69 14.68 -5.74 -7.00
C THR A 69 13.70 -6.78 -6.51
N VAL A 70 12.87 -7.30 -7.42
CA VAL A 70 11.78 -8.21 -7.07
C VAL A 70 11.78 -9.43 -7.99
N GLY A 71 11.72 -10.62 -7.40
CA GLY A 71 11.40 -11.87 -8.08
C GLY A 71 12.39 -12.32 -9.16
N ARG A 72 13.65 -11.88 -9.14
CA ARG A 72 14.68 -12.33 -10.09
C ARG A 72 14.96 -13.83 -9.99
N THR A 73 14.96 -14.33 -8.77
CA THR A 73 15.14 -15.76 -8.45
C THR A 73 13.81 -16.47 -8.18
N GLY A 74 12.69 -15.73 -8.27
CA GLY A 74 11.34 -16.25 -8.05
C GLY A 74 10.80 -16.07 -6.62
N ASN A 75 11.64 -15.70 -5.66
CA ASN A 75 11.27 -15.50 -4.25
C ASN A 75 12.14 -14.48 -3.53
N ASP A 76 12.74 -13.55 -4.23
CA ASP A 76 13.62 -12.50 -3.70
C ASP A 76 12.95 -11.13 -3.71
N LEU A 77 13.28 -10.32 -2.71
CA LEU A 77 12.93 -8.91 -2.60
C LEU A 77 14.10 -8.18 -1.93
N HIS A 78 14.63 -7.16 -2.59
CA HIS A 78 15.74 -6.37 -2.07
C HIS A 78 15.41 -4.87 -2.15
N TYR A 79 15.68 -4.14 -1.08
CA TYR A 79 15.61 -2.68 -1.05
C TYR A 79 17.02 -2.12 -1.23
N ARG A 80 17.30 -1.48 -2.37
CA ARG A 80 18.63 -0.95 -2.73
C ARG A 80 19.78 -1.95 -2.52
N GLY A 81 19.50 -3.25 -2.75
CA GLY A 81 20.46 -4.34 -2.62
C GLY A 81 20.46 -5.06 -1.27
N TYR A 82 19.75 -4.56 -0.26
CA TYR A 82 19.58 -5.24 1.03
C TYR A 82 18.41 -6.22 0.96
N ASP A 83 18.63 -7.47 1.42
CA ASP A 83 17.59 -8.49 1.45
C ASP A 83 16.48 -8.11 2.43
N ILE A 84 15.23 -8.28 2.02
CA ILE A 84 14.07 -7.95 2.83
C ILE A 84 14.01 -8.73 4.14
N LEU A 85 14.51 -9.97 4.15
CA LEU A 85 14.52 -10.80 5.36
C LEU A 85 15.47 -10.22 6.41
N ASP A 86 16.66 -9.77 5.98
CA ASP A 86 17.65 -9.18 6.87
C ASP A 86 17.15 -7.84 7.43
N VAL A 87 16.67 -6.94 6.56
CA VAL A 87 16.24 -5.61 7.01
C VAL A 87 14.96 -5.65 7.84
N ALA A 88 14.06 -6.58 7.57
CA ALA A 88 12.84 -6.74 8.36
C ALA A 88 13.12 -7.26 9.78
N GLU A 89 14.18 -8.03 9.96
CA GLU A 89 14.60 -8.55 11.27
C GLU A 89 15.42 -7.52 12.06
N GLN A 90 16.33 -6.81 11.39
CA GLN A 90 17.40 -6.05 12.05
C GLN A 90 17.13 -4.55 12.13
N CYS A 91 16.35 -3.98 11.20
CA CYS A 91 16.18 -2.54 11.09
C CYS A 91 14.89 -2.04 11.74
N GLU A 92 14.88 -0.75 12.06
CA GLU A 92 13.68 0.01 12.31
C GLU A 92 13.12 0.58 11.00
N PHE A 93 11.83 0.92 10.98
CA PHE A 93 11.21 1.45 9.76
C PHE A 93 11.88 2.76 9.28
N GLU A 94 12.28 3.62 10.20
CA GLU A 94 12.93 4.90 9.89
C GLU A 94 14.26 4.73 9.17
N GLU A 95 15.00 3.64 9.44
CA GLU A 95 16.23 3.31 8.70
C GLU A 95 15.92 2.97 7.25
N ILE A 96 14.85 2.19 7.02
CA ILE A 96 14.41 1.80 5.67
C ILE A 96 13.79 2.97 4.92
N ALA A 97 13.01 3.82 5.59
CA ALA A 97 12.50 5.06 5.02
C ALA A 97 13.66 5.97 4.58
N TYR A 98 14.68 6.12 5.43
CA TYR A 98 15.88 6.87 5.10
C TYR A 98 16.63 6.25 3.90
N LEU A 99 16.85 4.94 3.93
CA LEU A 99 17.47 4.20 2.81
C LEU A 99 16.78 4.48 1.47
N LEU A 100 15.46 4.37 1.44
CA LEU A 100 14.68 4.54 0.20
C LEU A 100 14.69 5.99 -0.28
N VAL A 101 14.58 6.96 0.63
CA VAL A 101 14.52 8.40 0.31
C VAL A 101 15.90 8.98 0.05
N HIS A 102 16.92 8.63 0.84
CA HIS A 102 18.25 9.23 0.77
C HIS A 102 19.30 8.38 0.04
N GLY A 103 19.07 7.08 -0.13
CA GLY A 103 19.90 6.23 -1.00
C GLY A 103 20.88 5.31 -0.31
N ALA A 104 21.11 5.48 0.99
CA ALA A 104 21.95 4.63 1.84
C ALA A 104 21.33 4.46 3.22
N LEU A 105 21.71 3.44 3.95
CA LEU A 105 21.35 3.31 5.36
C LEU A 105 21.96 4.47 6.17
N PRO A 106 21.24 5.01 7.15
CA PRO A 106 21.74 6.11 7.95
C PRO A 106 22.84 5.63 8.93
N THR A 107 23.77 6.50 9.23
CA THR A 107 24.58 6.38 10.44
C THR A 107 23.71 6.61 11.69
N THR A 108 24.19 6.22 12.87
CA THR A 108 23.46 6.45 14.13
C THR A 108 23.08 7.93 14.33
N ALA A 109 23.99 8.84 13.98
CA ALA A 109 23.74 10.28 14.10
C ALA A 109 22.66 10.78 13.11
N GLU A 110 22.70 10.30 11.86
CA GLU A 110 21.70 10.61 10.84
C GLU A 110 20.33 10.04 11.23
N LEU A 111 20.27 8.80 11.71
CA LEU A 111 19.02 8.20 12.20
C LEU A 111 18.40 9.00 13.33
N THR A 112 19.21 9.39 14.32
CA THR A 112 18.74 10.21 15.44
C THR A 112 18.17 11.55 14.95
N GLY A 113 18.90 12.23 14.05
CA GLY A 113 18.44 13.47 13.44
C GLY A 113 17.16 13.29 12.59
N TYR A 114 17.07 12.20 11.85
CA TYR A 114 15.91 11.89 11.01
C TYR A 114 14.66 11.60 11.85
N LYS A 115 14.77 10.80 12.89
CA LYS A 115 13.67 10.56 13.85
C LYS A 115 13.21 11.85 14.51
N ALA A 116 14.12 12.72 14.93
CA ALA A 116 13.78 14.03 15.49
C ALA A 116 13.03 14.90 14.46
N LYS A 117 13.46 14.92 13.20
CA LYS A 117 12.77 15.60 12.10
C LYS A 117 11.35 15.07 11.90
N LEU A 118 11.18 13.76 11.79
CA LEU A 118 9.87 13.14 11.62
C LEU A 118 8.93 13.45 12.79
N ARG A 119 9.43 13.40 14.03
CA ARG A 119 8.67 13.78 15.23
C ARG A 119 8.14 15.21 15.14
N ALA A 120 8.98 16.15 14.73
CA ALA A 120 8.58 17.55 14.58
C ALA A 120 7.56 17.81 13.45
N LEU A 121 7.34 16.86 12.55
CA LEU A 121 6.43 16.95 11.41
C LEU A 121 5.06 16.28 11.64
N ARG A 122 4.78 15.74 12.84
CA ARG A 122 3.51 15.06 13.17
C ARG A 122 2.29 15.94 13.24
N GLY A 123 2.50 17.24 13.51
CA GLY A 123 1.44 18.22 13.68
C GLY A 123 0.60 18.43 12.42
N LEU A 124 -0.68 18.74 12.60
CA LEU A 124 -1.62 19.00 11.52
C LEU A 124 -2.05 20.47 11.52
N PRO A 125 -2.01 21.17 10.37
CA PRO A 125 -2.57 22.50 10.24
C PRO A 125 -4.06 22.54 10.61
N ALA A 126 -4.51 23.64 11.22
CA ALA A 126 -5.90 23.79 11.65
C ALA A 126 -6.92 23.66 10.49
N ALA A 127 -6.55 24.08 9.28
CA ALA A 127 -7.40 23.90 8.10
C ALA A 127 -7.56 22.42 7.71
N VAL A 128 -6.49 21.63 7.81
CA VAL A 128 -6.54 20.19 7.59
C VAL A 128 -7.43 19.50 8.63
N LYS A 129 -7.28 19.83 9.92
CA LYS A 129 -8.14 19.32 10.99
C LYS A 129 -9.62 19.60 10.69
N ARG A 130 -9.99 20.81 10.29
CA ARG A 130 -11.38 21.15 9.91
C ARG A 130 -11.88 20.35 8.71
N THR A 131 -11.03 20.13 7.71
CA THR A 131 -11.38 19.28 6.56
C THR A 131 -11.69 17.84 7.00
N LEU A 132 -10.88 17.28 7.89
CA LEU A 132 -11.08 15.95 8.43
C LEU A 132 -12.35 15.85 9.29
N GLU A 133 -12.66 16.88 10.08
CA GLU A 133 -13.88 16.96 10.89
C GLU A 133 -15.18 16.98 10.06
N ALA A 134 -15.10 17.39 8.80
CA ALA A 134 -16.23 17.38 7.88
C ALA A 134 -16.50 15.99 7.25
N LEU A 135 -15.59 15.02 7.39
CA LEU A 135 -15.74 13.70 6.79
C LEU A 135 -16.60 12.77 7.68
N PRO A 136 -17.59 12.07 7.07
CA PRO A 136 -18.45 11.13 7.82
C PRO A 136 -17.66 9.99 8.46
N ALA A 137 -18.14 9.47 9.59
CA ALA A 137 -17.59 8.27 10.24
C ALA A 137 -17.62 7.01 9.35
N ALA A 138 -18.58 6.93 8.44
CA ALA A 138 -18.68 5.84 7.46
C ALA A 138 -17.70 5.94 6.29
N SER A 139 -16.86 6.99 6.25
CA SER A 139 -15.84 7.11 5.20
C SER A 139 -14.82 5.99 5.33
N HIS A 140 -14.37 5.47 4.18
CA HIS A 140 -13.29 4.49 4.19
C HIS A 140 -11.96 5.18 4.58
N PRO A 141 -11.12 4.58 5.46
CA PRO A 141 -9.86 5.18 5.93
C PRO A 141 -8.92 5.66 4.80
N MET A 142 -8.83 4.92 3.70
CA MET A 142 -8.02 5.31 2.55
C MET A 142 -8.56 6.57 1.85
N ASP A 143 -9.88 6.78 1.82
CA ASP A 143 -10.49 7.97 1.26
C ASP A 143 -10.23 9.19 2.15
N VAL A 144 -10.19 8.99 3.47
CA VAL A 144 -9.76 10.00 4.45
C VAL A 144 -8.31 10.38 4.24
N MET A 145 -7.41 9.42 4.10
CA MET A 145 -5.98 9.69 3.85
C MET A 145 -5.76 10.44 2.54
N ARG A 146 -6.44 10.04 1.46
CA ARG A 146 -6.39 10.73 0.17
C ARG A 146 -6.83 12.18 0.29
N THR A 147 -7.92 12.43 1.01
CA THR A 147 -8.43 13.78 1.28
C THR A 147 -7.44 14.59 2.13
N ALA A 148 -6.83 13.95 3.14
CA ALA A 148 -5.82 14.58 3.98
C ALA A 148 -4.60 15.07 3.17
N VAL A 149 -4.06 14.22 2.29
CA VAL A 149 -2.92 14.60 1.44
C VAL A 149 -3.25 15.81 0.56
N SER A 150 -4.41 15.78 -0.10
CA SER A 150 -4.86 16.89 -0.94
C SER A 150 -5.04 18.18 -0.11
N ALA A 151 -5.66 18.09 1.08
CA ALA A 151 -5.84 19.24 1.97
C ALA A 151 -4.50 19.80 2.48
N ILE A 152 -3.53 18.94 2.81
CA ILE A 152 -2.18 19.36 3.22
C ILE A 152 -1.51 20.11 2.07
N GLY A 153 -1.59 19.63 0.83
CA GLY A 153 -1.05 20.30 -0.34
C GLY A 153 -1.64 21.71 -0.58
N CYS A 154 -2.94 21.88 -0.32
CA CYS A 154 -3.58 23.19 -0.41
C CYS A 154 -3.07 24.19 0.66
N VAL A 155 -2.68 23.70 1.84
CA VAL A 155 -2.25 24.54 2.97
C VAL A 155 -0.74 24.78 2.98
N LEU A 156 0.02 23.77 2.56
CA LEU A 156 1.48 23.76 2.53
C LEU A 156 1.95 23.37 1.12
N PRO A 157 1.70 24.21 0.11
CA PRO A 157 1.98 23.85 -1.28
C PRO A 157 3.47 23.58 -1.51
N GLU A 158 3.74 22.70 -2.46
CA GLU A 158 5.08 22.51 -2.99
C GLU A 158 5.57 23.82 -3.61
N LYS A 159 6.84 24.16 -3.38
CA LYS A 159 7.45 25.34 -4.01
C LYS A 159 7.82 25.03 -5.46
N ASP A 160 7.92 26.05 -6.30
CA ASP A 160 8.10 25.94 -7.75
C ASP A 160 9.37 25.18 -8.18
N ASP A 161 10.33 24.96 -7.29
CA ASP A 161 11.46 24.11 -7.55
C ASP A 161 11.13 22.67 -7.15
N GLN A 162 10.72 21.87 -8.08
CA GLN A 162 10.53 20.41 -7.91
C GLN A 162 11.86 19.66 -7.66
N ASN A 163 12.90 20.36 -7.22
CA ASN A 163 14.22 19.83 -6.98
C ASN A 163 14.27 19.02 -5.68
N GLN A 164 15.22 18.10 -5.66
CA GLN A 164 15.41 17.03 -4.69
C GLN A 164 15.17 17.38 -3.20
N PRO A 165 15.62 18.50 -2.61
CA PRO A 165 15.41 18.75 -1.18
C PRO A 165 13.94 18.97 -0.83
N GLY A 166 13.20 19.75 -1.61
CA GLY A 166 11.80 20.05 -1.34
C GLY A 166 10.89 18.82 -1.42
N ALA A 167 11.11 17.98 -2.42
CA ALA A 167 10.37 16.72 -2.58
C ALA A 167 10.61 15.76 -1.40
N ARG A 168 11.84 15.66 -0.90
CA ARG A 168 12.15 14.85 0.30
C ARG A 168 11.47 15.39 1.55
N ASP A 169 11.44 16.69 1.74
CA ASP A 169 10.77 17.32 2.88
C ASP A 169 9.26 17.07 2.87
N ILE A 170 8.63 17.02 1.68
CA ILE A 170 7.21 16.66 1.54
C ILE A 170 7.03 15.17 1.85
N ALA A 171 7.89 14.29 1.35
CA ALA A 171 7.84 12.87 1.65
C ALA A 171 7.95 12.60 3.16
N ASP A 172 8.93 13.22 3.83
CA ASP A 172 9.12 13.10 5.28
C ASP A 172 7.90 13.62 6.05
N ARG A 173 7.33 14.75 5.64
CA ARG A 173 6.11 15.31 6.24
C ARG A 173 4.94 14.33 6.10
N LEU A 174 4.70 13.80 4.91
CA LEU A 174 3.57 12.87 4.67
C LEU A 174 3.76 11.57 5.47
N MET A 175 4.96 11.01 5.51
CA MET A 175 5.25 9.85 6.35
C MET A 175 4.97 10.13 7.83
N ALA A 176 5.33 11.29 8.32
CA ALA A 176 5.18 11.66 9.72
C ALA A 176 3.72 11.96 10.11
N CYS A 177 2.93 12.62 9.24
CA CYS A 177 1.62 13.17 9.62
C CYS A 177 0.40 12.41 9.09
N LEU A 178 0.56 11.44 8.17
CA LEU A 178 -0.59 10.70 7.65
C LEU A 178 -1.26 9.83 8.71
N GLY A 179 -0.49 9.20 9.59
CA GLY A 179 -1.03 8.50 10.77
C GLY A 179 -1.78 9.45 11.70
N SER A 180 -1.23 10.63 11.95
CA SER A 180 -1.89 11.70 12.72
C SER A 180 -3.22 12.11 12.11
N ALA A 181 -3.26 12.31 10.78
CA ALA A 181 -4.49 12.71 10.07
C ALA A 181 -5.58 11.65 10.16
N LEU A 182 -5.21 10.38 9.92
CA LEU A 182 -6.14 9.26 9.98
C LEU A 182 -6.74 9.12 11.39
N LEU A 183 -5.90 9.15 12.43
CA LEU A 183 -6.37 8.92 13.80
C LEU A 183 -7.05 10.15 14.40
N TYR A 184 -6.69 11.36 13.98
CA TYR A 184 -7.47 12.55 14.32
C TYR A 184 -8.91 12.45 13.81
N TRP A 185 -9.07 12.10 12.51
CA TRP A 185 -10.39 11.85 11.94
C TRP A 185 -11.11 10.71 12.65
N PHE A 186 -10.45 9.58 12.88
CA PHE A 186 -11.06 8.42 13.52
C PHE A 186 -11.67 8.78 14.89
N HIS A 187 -10.89 9.41 15.76
CA HIS A 187 -11.40 9.79 17.09
C HIS A 187 -12.47 10.86 17.02
N TYR A 188 -12.36 11.81 16.13
CA TYR A 188 -13.36 12.85 15.97
C TYR A 188 -14.66 12.30 15.38
N ALA A 189 -14.60 11.58 14.27
CA ALA A 189 -15.78 11.11 13.56
C ALA A 189 -16.57 10.05 14.34
N HIS A 190 -15.89 9.19 15.12
CA HIS A 190 -16.56 8.11 15.86
C HIS A 190 -16.90 8.51 17.30
N ASN A 191 -16.14 9.40 17.93
CA ASN A 191 -16.26 9.69 19.35
C ASN A 191 -16.42 11.20 19.66
N GLY A 192 -16.43 12.07 18.66
CA GLY A 192 -16.45 13.52 18.82
C GLY A 192 -15.21 14.11 19.50
N LYS A 193 -14.13 13.32 19.60
CA LYS A 193 -12.94 13.69 20.37
C LYS A 193 -11.86 14.29 19.47
N ARG A 194 -11.48 15.54 19.74
CA ARG A 194 -10.26 16.15 19.17
C ARG A 194 -9.06 15.71 20.00
N ILE A 195 -8.24 14.82 19.43
CA ILE A 195 -7.00 14.37 20.08
C ILE A 195 -5.85 15.32 19.77
N ASP A 196 -4.87 15.36 20.67
CA ASP A 196 -3.55 15.88 20.33
C ASP A 196 -2.83 14.84 19.47
N VAL A 197 -2.24 15.30 18.37
CA VAL A 197 -1.55 14.44 17.41
C VAL A 197 -0.03 14.52 17.52
N GLU A 198 0.47 15.21 18.53
CA GLU A 198 1.90 15.33 18.80
C GLU A 198 2.24 14.47 20.03
N THR A 199 3.04 13.44 19.84
CA THR A 199 3.50 12.54 20.90
C THR A 199 5.03 12.48 20.92
N ASP A 200 5.61 12.03 22.02
CA ASP A 200 7.06 11.89 22.19
C ASP A 200 7.60 10.52 21.74
N ASP A 201 6.74 9.67 21.16
CA ASP A 201 7.17 8.36 20.68
C ASP A 201 8.31 8.48 19.68
N ASP A 202 9.27 7.57 19.76
CA ASP A 202 10.50 7.64 18.97
C ASP A 202 10.29 7.24 17.51
N SER A 203 9.21 6.52 17.19
CA SER A 203 8.93 5.99 15.85
C SER A 203 7.57 6.38 15.30
N ILE A 204 7.41 6.30 13.97
CA ILE A 204 6.12 6.44 13.26
C ILE A 204 5.15 5.36 13.74
N GLY A 205 5.60 4.11 13.85
CA GLY A 205 4.77 3.00 14.29
C GLY A 205 4.31 3.14 15.74
N GLY A 206 5.21 3.52 16.64
CA GLY A 206 4.90 3.80 18.04
C GLY A 206 3.89 4.93 18.18
N HIS A 207 4.12 6.05 17.49
CA HIS A 207 3.22 7.18 17.42
C HIS A 207 1.81 6.79 16.95
N PHE A 208 1.72 6.01 15.86
CA PHE A 208 0.43 5.54 15.36
C PHE A 208 -0.32 4.72 16.40
N LEU A 209 0.34 3.75 17.03
CA LEU A 209 -0.27 2.92 18.08
C LEU A 209 -0.68 3.73 19.30
N HIS A 210 0.13 4.70 19.70
CA HIS A 210 -0.16 5.59 20.82
C HIS A 210 -1.45 6.39 20.55
N LEU A 211 -1.56 7.01 19.38
CA LEU A 211 -2.77 7.75 19.00
C LEU A 211 -3.98 6.83 18.90
N LEU A 212 -3.82 5.62 18.35
CA LEU A 212 -4.93 4.66 18.18
C LEU A 212 -5.51 4.22 19.53
N HIS A 213 -4.65 3.89 20.48
CA HIS A 213 -5.05 3.31 21.77
C HIS A 213 -5.15 4.35 22.90
N GLY A 214 -4.70 5.58 22.69
CA GLY A 214 -4.68 6.65 23.69
C GLY A 214 -3.70 6.40 24.84
N LYS A 215 -2.70 5.53 24.65
CA LYS A 215 -1.62 5.20 25.60
C LYS A 215 -0.38 4.70 24.87
N PRO A 216 0.82 4.85 25.48
CA PRO A 216 2.05 4.32 24.91
C PRO A 216 1.92 2.81 24.61
N PRO A 217 2.37 2.36 23.43
CA PRO A 217 2.37 0.94 23.07
C PRO A 217 3.47 0.17 23.80
N SER A 218 3.36 -1.16 23.83
CA SER A 218 4.46 -2.03 24.25
C SER A 218 5.53 -2.15 23.17
N ASP A 219 6.77 -2.46 23.56
CA ASP A 219 7.89 -2.66 22.63
C ASP A 219 7.58 -3.74 21.58
N ALA A 220 6.87 -4.80 21.95
CA ALA A 220 6.47 -5.86 21.05
C ALA A 220 5.54 -5.34 19.92
N PHE A 221 4.58 -4.48 20.25
CA PHE A 221 3.70 -3.86 19.26
C PHE A 221 4.46 -2.85 18.38
N VAL A 222 5.37 -2.07 18.97
CA VAL A 222 6.26 -1.16 18.21
C VAL A 222 7.09 -1.96 17.22
N ARG A 223 7.70 -3.07 17.66
CA ARG A 223 8.47 -3.95 16.77
C ARG A 223 7.63 -4.54 15.66
N ALA A 224 6.43 -5.00 15.95
CA ALA A 224 5.50 -5.51 14.94
C ALA A 224 5.14 -4.44 13.89
N MET A 225 4.97 -3.19 14.31
CA MET A 225 4.73 -2.08 13.38
C MET A 225 5.94 -1.74 12.53
N HIS A 226 7.16 -1.72 13.09
CA HIS A 226 8.38 -1.56 12.29
C HIS A 226 8.44 -2.63 11.20
N THR A 227 8.32 -3.89 11.57
CA THR A 227 8.35 -5.03 10.63
C THR A 227 7.27 -4.88 9.55
N SER A 228 6.03 -4.57 9.94
CA SER A 228 4.92 -4.39 9.01
C SER A 228 5.22 -3.26 8.01
N LEU A 229 5.62 -2.09 8.48
CA LEU A 229 5.92 -0.93 7.64
C LEU A 229 7.11 -1.20 6.70
N ILE A 230 8.14 -1.90 7.15
CA ILE A 230 9.28 -2.32 6.31
C ILE A 230 8.81 -3.23 5.18
N LEU A 231 7.99 -4.23 5.47
CA LEU A 231 7.50 -5.18 4.46
C LEU A 231 6.60 -4.52 3.40
N TYR A 232 5.98 -3.39 3.73
CA TYR A 232 5.12 -2.63 2.82
C TYR A 232 5.83 -1.45 2.13
N ALA A 233 7.08 -1.16 2.45
CA ALA A 233 7.72 0.09 2.06
C ALA A 233 7.95 0.24 0.54
N GLU A 234 8.28 -0.85 -0.16
CA GLU A 234 8.61 -0.78 -1.59
C GLU A 234 8.33 -2.12 -2.30
N HIS A 235 7.87 -2.07 -3.53
CA HIS A 235 7.68 -3.25 -4.38
C HIS A 235 7.71 -2.88 -5.87
N GLU A 236 8.77 -2.21 -6.31
CA GLU A 236 9.02 -1.84 -7.72
C GLU A 236 7.89 -0.97 -8.31
N PHE A 237 7.48 -1.24 -9.56
CA PHE A 237 6.40 -0.52 -10.24
C PHE A 237 5.02 -1.12 -9.94
N ASN A 238 4.68 -1.27 -8.65
CA ASN A 238 3.31 -1.57 -8.27
C ASN A 238 2.34 -0.47 -8.76
N ALA A 239 1.04 -0.76 -8.79
CA ALA A 239 0.06 0.12 -9.41
C ALA A 239 0.02 1.53 -8.81
N SER A 240 0.18 1.69 -7.50
CA SER A 240 0.21 3.01 -6.86
C SER A 240 1.50 3.78 -7.16
N THR A 241 2.66 3.14 -7.10
CA THR A 241 3.93 3.75 -7.51
C THR A 241 3.90 4.18 -8.98
N PHE A 242 3.38 3.33 -9.87
CA PHE A 242 3.24 3.67 -11.28
C PHE A 242 2.29 4.86 -11.48
N THR A 243 1.18 4.90 -10.77
CA THR A 243 0.24 6.03 -10.81
C THR A 243 0.90 7.33 -10.35
N CYS A 244 1.65 7.31 -9.23
CA CYS A 244 2.41 8.47 -8.78
C CYS A 244 3.40 8.96 -9.85
N ARG A 245 4.11 8.06 -10.51
CA ARG A 245 5.07 8.42 -11.57
C ARG A 245 4.39 9.02 -12.80
N VAL A 246 3.21 8.51 -13.18
CA VAL A 246 2.44 9.09 -14.29
C VAL A 246 2.04 10.53 -13.97
N VAL A 247 1.50 10.77 -12.76
CA VAL A 247 1.10 12.13 -12.34
C VAL A 247 2.31 13.05 -12.22
N ALA A 248 3.38 12.62 -11.57
CA ALA A 248 4.63 13.39 -11.45
C ALA A 248 5.24 13.68 -12.84
N GLY A 249 5.10 12.77 -13.80
CA GLY A 249 5.56 12.96 -15.19
C GLY A 249 4.82 14.08 -15.92
N THR A 250 3.68 14.55 -15.44
CA THR A 250 2.99 15.75 -15.95
C THR A 250 3.49 17.06 -15.34
N ALA A 251 4.52 17.00 -14.50
CA ALA A 251 5.02 18.09 -13.67
C ALA A 251 3.99 18.59 -12.61
N ALA A 252 3.01 17.75 -12.25
CA ALA A 252 2.15 18.03 -11.11
C ALA A 252 2.94 17.88 -9.79
N ASP A 253 2.47 18.58 -8.76
CA ASP A 253 3.09 18.59 -7.43
C ASP A 253 3.06 17.19 -6.76
N MET A 254 3.90 17.00 -5.76
CA MET A 254 4.01 15.71 -5.07
C MET A 254 2.73 15.32 -4.34
N TYR A 255 1.99 16.26 -3.77
CA TYR A 255 0.72 15.96 -3.09
C TYR A 255 -0.33 15.42 -4.08
N SER A 256 -0.39 15.97 -5.30
CA SER A 256 -1.23 15.46 -6.39
C SER A 256 -0.84 14.03 -6.77
N ALA A 257 0.46 13.76 -6.91
CA ALA A 257 0.97 12.43 -7.23
C ALA A 257 0.63 11.41 -6.13
N ILE A 258 0.86 11.72 -4.86
CA ILE A 258 0.57 10.83 -3.73
C ILE A 258 -0.95 10.66 -3.55
N THR A 259 -1.76 11.71 -3.74
CA THR A 259 -3.23 11.61 -3.72
C THR A 259 -3.73 10.58 -4.75
N ALA A 260 -3.20 10.64 -5.96
CA ALA A 260 -3.53 9.68 -7.02
C ALA A 260 -3.04 8.25 -6.69
N GLY A 261 -1.83 8.13 -6.12
CA GLY A 261 -1.27 6.86 -5.65
C GLY A 261 -2.13 6.18 -4.58
N ILE A 262 -2.61 6.94 -3.59
CA ILE A 262 -3.54 6.44 -2.57
C ILE A 262 -4.87 6.00 -3.22
N GLY A 263 -5.36 6.75 -4.22
CA GLY A 263 -6.52 6.37 -5.00
C GLY A 263 -6.36 5.01 -5.70
N ALA A 264 -5.21 4.78 -6.31
CA ALA A 264 -4.88 3.48 -6.92
C ALA A 264 -4.74 2.37 -5.87
N LEU A 265 -4.12 2.67 -4.72
CA LEU A 265 -3.91 1.72 -3.63
C LEU A 265 -5.24 1.23 -3.02
N ARG A 266 -6.28 2.06 -3.04
CA ARG A 266 -7.65 1.76 -2.57
C ARG A 266 -8.30 0.58 -3.33
N GLY A 267 -7.86 0.30 -4.55
CA GLY A 267 -8.49 -0.70 -5.43
C GLY A 267 -8.40 -2.14 -4.88
N PRO A 268 -9.47 -2.96 -5.02
CA PRO A 268 -9.52 -4.34 -4.50
C PRO A 268 -8.53 -5.29 -5.17
N LYS A 269 -7.96 -4.91 -6.31
CA LYS A 269 -6.89 -5.66 -7.00
C LYS A 269 -5.48 -5.16 -6.66
N HIS A 270 -5.34 -4.31 -5.65
CA HIS A 270 -4.09 -3.76 -5.16
C HIS A 270 -4.11 -3.74 -3.62
N GLY A 271 -3.92 -2.61 -2.96
CA GLY A 271 -3.91 -2.53 -1.48
C GLY A 271 -5.21 -2.98 -0.81
N GLY A 272 -6.36 -2.73 -1.42
CA GLY A 272 -7.66 -3.24 -0.94
C GLY A 272 -7.78 -4.78 -0.91
N ALA A 273 -6.85 -5.51 -1.53
CA ALA A 273 -6.80 -6.97 -1.41
C ALA A 273 -6.55 -7.45 0.03
N ASN A 274 -5.86 -6.67 0.84
CA ASN A 274 -5.62 -7.00 2.25
C ASN A 274 -6.91 -7.04 3.06
N GLU A 275 -7.83 -6.11 2.82
CA GLU A 275 -9.15 -6.06 3.47
C GLU A 275 -9.96 -7.31 3.11
N VAL A 276 -10.04 -7.62 1.81
CA VAL A 276 -10.76 -8.80 1.31
C VAL A 276 -10.16 -10.08 1.86
N SER A 277 -8.83 -10.17 1.95
CA SER A 277 -8.14 -11.33 2.54
C SER A 277 -8.48 -11.49 4.03
N PHE A 278 -8.49 -10.39 4.78
CA PHE A 278 -8.88 -10.39 6.19
C PHE A 278 -10.36 -10.78 6.37
N GLU A 279 -11.26 -10.25 5.54
CA GLU A 279 -12.68 -10.64 5.56
C GLU A 279 -12.88 -12.14 5.28
N ILE A 280 -12.11 -12.71 4.34
CA ILE A 280 -12.15 -14.15 4.06
C ILE A 280 -11.73 -14.94 5.31
N GLN A 281 -10.62 -14.54 5.95
CA GLN A 281 -10.14 -15.21 7.17
C GLN A 281 -11.14 -15.09 8.32
N SER A 282 -11.80 -13.94 8.46
CA SER A 282 -12.77 -13.69 9.52
C SER A 282 -14.07 -14.51 9.42
N ARG A 283 -14.29 -15.20 8.31
CA ARG A 283 -15.47 -16.05 8.08
C ARG A 283 -15.41 -17.39 8.83
N TYR A 284 -14.21 -17.84 9.18
CA TYR A 284 -13.99 -19.16 9.71
C TYR A 284 -13.73 -19.14 11.21
N ALA A 285 -14.42 -20.02 11.93
CA ALA A 285 -14.20 -20.21 13.36
C ALA A 285 -13.06 -21.21 13.62
N THR A 286 -12.80 -22.14 12.68
CA THR A 286 -11.78 -23.17 12.81
C THR A 286 -10.94 -23.32 11.55
N PRO A 287 -9.70 -23.84 11.66
CA PRO A 287 -8.87 -24.20 10.51
C PRO A 287 -9.54 -25.18 9.55
N ASP A 288 -10.30 -26.16 10.07
CA ASP A 288 -10.96 -27.18 9.26
C ASP A 288 -12.06 -26.58 8.37
N GLU A 289 -12.83 -25.61 8.90
CA GLU A 289 -13.80 -24.86 8.10
C GLU A 289 -13.11 -24.05 6.97
N ALA A 290 -11.99 -23.43 7.30
CA ALA A 290 -11.21 -22.68 6.32
C ALA A 290 -10.69 -23.59 5.22
N GLU A 291 -10.10 -24.74 5.57
CA GLU A 291 -9.59 -25.71 4.62
C GLU A 291 -10.70 -26.23 3.69
N ALA A 292 -11.84 -26.62 4.24
CA ALA A 292 -12.98 -27.13 3.48
C ALA A 292 -13.51 -26.11 2.46
N ASP A 293 -13.69 -24.84 2.88
CA ASP A 293 -14.17 -23.79 1.98
C ASP A 293 -13.12 -23.43 0.90
N ILE A 294 -11.85 -23.32 1.27
CA ILE A 294 -10.78 -23.00 0.31
C ILE A 294 -10.65 -24.13 -0.73
N ARG A 295 -10.68 -25.41 -0.32
CA ARG A 295 -10.67 -26.54 -1.25
C ARG A 295 -11.87 -26.51 -2.20
N ARG A 296 -13.06 -26.22 -1.69
CA ARG A 296 -14.28 -26.06 -2.51
C ARG A 296 -14.12 -24.94 -3.55
N ARG A 297 -13.62 -23.76 -3.13
CA ARG A 297 -13.38 -22.62 -4.02
C ARG A 297 -12.38 -22.95 -5.12
N ILE A 298 -11.28 -23.61 -4.77
CA ILE A 298 -10.27 -24.05 -5.74
C ILE A 298 -10.90 -25.02 -6.74
N ALA A 299 -11.70 -25.99 -6.27
CA ALA A 299 -12.40 -26.94 -7.15
C ALA A 299 -13.36 -26.22 -8.12
N ASN A 300 -14.02 -25.16 -7.66
CA ASN A 300 -14.91 -24.32 -8.47
C ASN A 300 -14.17 -23.26 -9.31
N ARG A 301 -12.83 -23.24 -9.28
CA ARG A 301 -12.00 -22.22 -9.94
C ARG A 301 -12.32 -20.77 -9.49
N GLU A 302 -12.82 -20.61 -8.28
CA GLU A 302 -13.05 -19.29 -7.68
C GLU A 302 -11.71 -18.65 -7.30
N VAL A 303 -11.61 -17.33 -7.48
CA VAL A 303 -10.44 -16.57 -7.03
C VAL A 303 -10.49 -16.42 -5.52
N VAL A 304 -9.43 -16.83 -4.83
CA VAL A 304 -9.26 -16.60 -3.40
C VAL A 304 -8.25 -15.48 -3.22
N ILE A 305 -8.75 -14.30 -2.86
CA ILE A 305 -7.91 -13.11 -2.64
C ILE A 305 -6.99 -13.37 -1.45
N GLY A 306 -5.72 -12.98 -1.59
CA GLY A 306 -4.64 -13.25 -0.62
C GLY A 306 -3.73 -14.40 -1.04
N PHE A 307 -4.12 -15.19 -2.07
CA PHE A 307 -3.30 -16.25 -2.63
C PHE A 307 -2.86 -15.92 -4.06
N GLY A 308 -1.61 -16.26 -4.36
CA GLY A 308 -0.98 -15.98 -5.65
C GLY A 308 -0.40 -14.58 -5.75
N HIS A 309 0.62 -14.44 -6.59
CA HIS A 309 1.29 -13.18 -6.85
C HIS A 309 1.66 -13.05 -8.33
N ALA A 310 1.64 -11.83 -8.86
CA ALA A 310 1.92 -11.60 -10.28
C ALA A 310 3.41 -11.77 -10.63
N VAL A 311 4.32 -11.56 -9.67
CA VAL A 311 5.77 -11.51 -9.86
C VAL A 311 6.46 -12.77 -9.33
N TYR A 312 6.18 -13.16 -8.08
CA TYR A 312 6.84 -14.31 -7.48
C TYR A 312 6.35 -15.64 -8.11
N THR A 313 7.30 -16.48 -8.45
CA THR A 313 7.04 -17.78 -9.07
C THR A 313 7.17 -18.96 -8.08
N ILE A 314 7.88 -18.72 -6.96
CA ILE A 314 8.07 -19.72 -5.90
C ILE A 314 7.24 -19.33 -4.67
N ALA A 315 7.58 -18.20 -4.04
CA ALA A 315 6.87 -17.69 -2.86
C ALA A 315 7.19 -16.19 -2.66
N ASP A 316 6.28 -15.46 -2.02
CA ASP A 316 6.55 -14.13 -1.51
C ASP A 316 7.45 -14.24 -0.27
N PRO A 317 8.68 -13.68 -0.26
CA PRO A 317 9.61 -13.82 0.86
C PRO A 317 9.08 -13.22 2.16
N ARG A 318 8.20 -12.20 2.07
CA ARG A 318 7.61 -11.52 3.22
C ARG A 318 6.76 -12.46 4.08
N ASN A 319 6.21 -13.53 3.49
CA ASN A 319 5.45 -14.54 4.23
C ASN A 319 6.23 -15.20 5.36
N LYS A 320 7.56 -15.35 5.21
CA LYS A 320 8.40 -15.93 6.26
C LYS A 320 8.48 -15.06 7.50
N VAL A 321 8.36 -13.74 7.32
CA VAL A 321 8.49 -12.75 8.40
C VAL A 321 7.15 -12.54 9.09
N ILE A 322 6.03 -12.55 8.34
CA ILE A 322 4.68 -12.30 8.87
C ILE A 322 4.17 -13.48 9.73
N LYS A 323 4.57 -14.70 9.41
CA LYS A 323 4.21 -15.91 10.18
C LYS A 323 4.97 -16.02 11.49
#